data_93088d43b69736794ecf7011372f5424
#
_entry.id   93088d43b69736794ecf7011372f5424
#
_cell.length_a   1.000
_cell.length_b   1.000
_cell.length_c   1.000
_cell.angle_alpha   90.00
_cell.angle_beta   90.00
_cell.angle_gamma   90.00
#
_symmetry.space_group_name_H-M   'P 1'
#
loop_
_entity.id
_entity.type
_entity.pdbx_description
1 polymer ?
#
loop_
_entity_poly.entity_id
_entity_poly.type
_entity_poly.pdbx_seq_one_letter_code
_entity_poly.pdbx_strand_id
1 'polypeptide(L)'
;MRDLKYRKTAKKRNTTRHGINAERVKMNVTKGDNVRVMRGDDKGKEGKVLRLYLKTGRVLVEGINIVKKHRKARNAEEQSGIIEAPAPVHSSNLMLLDTKTGEPTRTRAKLDTDAKQTAKERRRSKERVGARSGEAIPRVR
;
A
#
# COMPACT_ATOMS: atom_id res chain seq x y z
N MET A 1 -30.19 -39.31 -3.58
CA MET A 1 -29.91 -38.05 -4.35
C MET A 1 -29.60 -36.95 -3.35
N ARG A 2 -28.33 -36.52 -3.25
CA ARG A 2 -27.94 -35.45 -2.31
C ARG A 2 -28.23 -34.10 -2.94
N ASP A 3 -28.96 -33.26 -2.19
CA ASP A 3 -29.51 -31.98 -2.60
C ASP A 3 -28.47 -31.03 -3.22
N LEU A 4 -28.57 -30.84 -4.51
CA LEU A 4 -27.79 -29.86 -5.29
C LEU A 4 -27.97 -28.41 -4.80
N LYS A 5 -29.06 -28.12 -4.07
CA LYS A 5 -29.31 -26.79 -3.49
C LYS A 5 -28.34 -26.42 -2.36
N TYR A 6 -27.89 -27.39 -1.54
CA TYR A 6 -26.97 -27.14 -0.44
C TYR A 6 -25.56 -26.77 -0.93
N ARG A 7 -25.09 -27.37 -2.03
CA ARG A 7 -23.79 -27.03 -2.64
C ARG A 7 -23.76 -25.62 -3.24
N LYS A 8 -24.86 -25.14 -3.83
CA LYS A 8 -24.94 -23.80 -4.42
C LYS A 8 -24.89 -22.70 -3.37
N THR A 9 -25.56 -22.88 -2.20
CA THR A 9 -25.54 -21.90 -1.12
C THR A 9 -24.20 -21.84 -0.38
N ALA A 10 -23.53 -22.99 -0.17
CA ALA A 10 -22.21 -23.04 0.44
C ALA A 10 -21.14 -22.37 -0.44
N LYS A 11 -21.21 -22.59 -1.77
CA LYS A 11 -20.29 -21.97 -2.72
C LYS A 11 -20.48 -20.45 -2.82
N LYS A 12 -21.73 -19.98 -2.67
CA LYS A 12 -22.04 -18.54 -2.68
C LYS A 12 -21.55 -17.81 -1.43
N ARG A 13 -21.62 -18.45 -0.24
CA ARG A 13 -21.09 -17.88 1.01
C ARG A 13 -19.56 -17.75 1.00
N ASN A 14 -18.85 -18.74 0.48
CA ASN A 14 -17.40 -18.71 0.38
C ASN A 14 -16.91 -17.69 -0.65
N THR A 15 -17.60 -17.55 -1.78
CA THR A 15 -17.22 -16.60 -2.83
C THR A 15 -17.37 -15.15 -2.35
N THR A 16 -18.39 -14.85 -1.53
CA THR A 16 -18.60 -13.49 -1.03
C THR A 16 -17.54 -13.10 0.01
N ARG A 17 -17.12 -14.01 0.91
CA ARG A 17 -16.06 -13.75 1.88
C ARG A 17 -14.67 -13.64 1.22
N HIS A 18 -14.36 -14.50 0.26
CA HIS A 18 -13.10 -14.43 -0.49
C HIS A 18 -13.08 -13.30 -1.49
N GLY A 19 -14.20 -12.94 -2.11
CA GLY A 19 -14.30 -11.83 -3.06
C GLY A 19 -13.99 -10.47 -2.42
N ILE A 20 -14.49 -10.21 -1.23
CA ILE A 20 -14.21 -8.95 -0.51
C ILE A 20 -12.73 -8.84 -0.10
N ASN A 21 -12.08 -9.95 0.24
CA ASN A 21 -10.67 -9.98 0.63
C ASN A 21 -9.71 -10.10 -0.56
N ALA A 22 -10.13 -10.69 -1.69
CA ALA A 22 -9.31 -10.82 -2.89
C ALA A 22 -9.12 -9.49 -3.64
N GLU A 23 -10.01 -8.52 -3.44
CA GLU A 23 -9.92 -7.20 -4.07
C GLU A 23 -8.87 -6.26 -3.45
N ARG A 24 -8.26 -6.62 -2.33
CA ARG A 24 -7.29 -5.76 -1.65
C ARG A 24 -5.93 -6.42 -1.55
N VAL A 25 -4.98 -5.86 -2.24
CA VAL A 25 -3.56 -6.28 -2.12
C VAL A 25 -3.04 -5.81 -0.76
N LYS A 26 -2.43 -6.73 0.01
CA LYS A 26 -1.75 -6.36 1.26
C LYS A 26 -0.50 -5.57 0.92
N MET A 27 -0.40 -4.36 1.44
CA MET A 27 0.76 -3.50 1.28
C MET A 27 1.35 -3.15 2.63
N ASN A 28 2.67 -3.12 2.71
CA ASN A 28 3.41 -2.75 3.93
C ASN A 28 3.57 -1.22 4.05
N VAL A 29 3.22 -0.49 3.00
CA VAL A 29 3.35 0.96 2.87
C VAL A 29 2.04 1.63 3.20
N THR A 30 2.08 2.78 3.89
CA THR A 30 0.92 3.62 4.21
C THR A 30 1.09 5.03 3.64
N LYS A 31 -0.01 5.79 3.56
CA LYS A 31 0.05 7.19 3.12
C LYS A 31 0.95 7.97 4.08
N GLY A 32 1.81 8.83 3.52
CA GLY A 32 2.74 9.65 4.29
C GLY A 32 4.08 9.00 4.60
N ASP A 33 4.27 7.70 4.29
CA ASP A 33 5.56 7.03 4.47
C ASP A 33 6.60 7.55 3.50
N ASN A 34 7.86 7.59 3.92
CA ASN A 34 9.00 7.81 3.05
C ASN A 34 9.48 6.47 2.50
N VAL A 35 9.64 6.42 1.18
CA VAL A 35 9.99 5.19 0.45
C VAL A 35 11.13 5.46 -0.54
N ARG A 36 11.93 4.41 -0.79
CA ARG A 36 12.95 4.40 -1.87
C ARG A 36 12.52 3.42 -2.95
N VAL A 37 12.73 3.80 -4.20
CA VAL A 37 12.50 2.93 -5.35
C VAL A 37 13.66 1.95 -5.49
N MET A 38 13.33 0.65 -5.51
CA MET A 38 14.32 -0.42 -5.59
C MET A 38 14.52 -0.94 -7.02
N ARG A 39 13.53 -0.75 -7.90
CA ARG A 39 13.55 -1.27 -9.27
C ARG A 39 12.82 -0.33 -10.24
N GLY A 40 13.31 -0.25 -11.48
CA GLY A 40 12.79 0.59 -12.56
C GLY A 40 13.69 1.76 -12.86
N ASP A 41 13.25 2.67 -13.75
CA ASP A 41 14.02 3.80 -14.25
C ASP A 41 14.38 4.81 -13.14
N ASP A 42 13.53 4.94 -12.14
CA ASP A 42 13.73 5.80 -10.97
C ASP A 42 14.41 5.09 -9.79
N LYS A 43 15.13 3.98 -10.03
CA LYS A 43 15.84 3.25 -8.98
C LYS A 43 16.75 4.18 -8.17
N GLY A 44 16.64 4.08 -6.84
CA GLY A 44 17.43 4.87 -5.89
C GLY A 44 16.79 6.20 -5.47
N LYS A 45 15.80 6.70 -6.20
CA LYS A 45 15.07 7.90 -5.81
C LYS A 45 14.19 7.65 -4.59
N GLU A 46 14.04 8.68 -3.79
CA GLU A 46 13.21 8.68 -2.58
C GLU A 46 12.04 9.63 -2.75
N GLY A 47 10.94 9.32 -2.07
CA GLY A 47 9.78 10.18 -2.12
C GLY A 47 8.75 9.80 -1.08
N LYS A 48 7.82 10.72 -0.83
CA LYS A 48 6.71 10.54 0.11
C LYS A 48 5.50 9.92 -0.58
N VAL A 49 4.86 8.98 0.08
CA VAL A 49 3.65 8.33 -0.42
C VAL A 49 2.46 9.28 -0.33
N LEU A 50 1.89 9.64 -1.47
CA LEU A 50 0.72 10.51 -1.58
C LEU A 50 -0.59 9.72 -1.50
N ARG A 51 -0.68 8.61 -2.24
CA ARG A 51 -1.93 7.82 -2.35
C ARG A 51 -1.65 6.33 -2.57
N LEU A 52 -2.56 5.50 -2.07
CA LEU A 52 -2.53 4.05 -2.22
C LEU A 52 -3.71 3.56 -3.05
N TYR A 53 -3.46 2.69 -4.01
CA TYR A 53 -4.47 2.02 -4.82
C TYR A 53 -4.53 0.54 -4.41
N LEU A 54 -5.33 0.24 -3.38
CA LEU A 54 -5.38 -1.09 -2.75
C LEU A 54 -5.83 -2.21 -3.70
N LYS A 55 -6.70 -1.92 -4.66
CA LYS A 55 -7.17 -2.91 -5.64
C LYS A 55 -6.07 -3.37 -6.59
N THR A 56 -5.23 -2.44 -7.04
CA THR A 56 -4.17 -2.71 -8.02
C THR A 56 -2.80 -2.92 -7.41
N GLY A 57 -2.65 -2.74 -6.09
CA GLY A 57 -1.37 -2.83 -5.40
C GLY A 57 -0.37 -1.73 -5.78
N ARG A 58 -0.88 -0.60 -6.33
CA ARG A 58 -0.05 0.52 -6.76
C ARG A 58 -0.05 1.66 -5.76
N VAL A 59 1.03 2.42 -5.77
CA VAL A 59 1.30 3.52 -4.84
C VAL A 59 1.71 4.74 -5.65
N LEU A 60 1.10 5.88 -5.36
CA LEU A 60 1.48 7.17 -5.91
C LEU A 60 2.50 7.80 -4.97
N VAL A 61 3.68 8.11 -5.49
CA VAL A 61 4.81 8.67 -4.73
C VAL A 61 5.17 10.02 -5.34
N GLU A 62 5.54 10.95 -4.51
CA GLU A 62 5.96 12.29 -4.90
C GLU A 62 7.29 12.24 -5.67
N GLY A 63 7.38 12.97 -6.79
CA GLY A 63 8.61 13.09 -7.58
C GLY A 63 9.06 11.82 -8.33
N ILE A 64 8.27 10.72 -8.28
CA ILE A 64 8.63 9.44 -8.87
C ILE A 64 7.67 9.09 -10.00
N ASN A 65 8.22 8.50 -11.07
CA ASN A 65 7.48 8.06 -12.27
C ASN A 65 6.64 9.21 -12.86
N ILE A 66 7.30 10.35 -13.11
CA ILE A 66 6.65 11.52 -13.70
C ILE A 66 6.38 11.22 -15.18
N VAL A 67 5.10 11.30 -15.56
CA VAL A 67 4.64 11.07 -16.94
C VAL A 67 4.01 12.34 -17.50
N LYS A 68 4.30 12.60 -18.77
CA LYS A 68 3.70 13.67 -19.55
C LYS A 68 2.35 13.21 -20.11
N LYS A 69 1.27 13.86 -19.70
CA LYS A 69 -0.09 13.56 -20.18
C LYS A 69 -0.63 14.68 -21.03
N HIS A 70 -1.05 14.37 -22.23
CA HIS A 70 -1.81 15.31 -23.06
C HIS A 70 -3.22 15.44 -22.51
N ARG A 71 -3.59 16.63 -22.08
CA ARG A 71 -4.94 16.96 -21.60
C ARG A 71 -5.61 17.92 -22.58
N LYS A 72 -6.78 17.53 -23.06
CA LYS A 72 -7.65 18.44 -23.79
C LYS A 72 -8.47 19.25 -22.78
N ALA A 73 -8.63 20.54 -23.03
CA ALA A 73 -9.55 21.39 -22.27
C ALA A 73 -10.98 20.84 -22.41
N ARG A 74 -11.68 20.71 -21.31
CA ARG A 74 -13.10 20.33 -21.30
C ARG A 74 -14.01 21.54 -21.36
N ASN A 75 -13.56 22.64 -20.79
CA ASN A 75 -14.26 23.93 -20.76
C ASN A 75 -13.34 25.02 -21.31
N ALA A 76 -13.92 26.15 -21.71
CA ALA A 76 -13.17 27.30 -22.24
C ALA A 76 -12.16 27.91 -21.22
N GLU A 77 -12.38 27.68 -19.94
CA GLU A 77 -11.52 28.17 -18.85
C GLU A 77 -10.35 27.21 -18.51
N GLU A 78 -10.41 25.94 -18.95
CA GLU A 78 -9.33 24.98 -18.72
C GLU A 78 -8.25 25.10 -19.77
N GLN A 79 -6.99 25.13 -19.32
CA GLN A 79 -5.84 25.11 -20.22
C GLN A 79 -5.66 23.70 -20.78
N SER A 80 -5.62 23.60 -22.11
CA SER A 80 -5.16 22.40 -22.81
C SER A 80 -3.63 22.41 -22.84
N GLY A 81 -3.01 21.25 -22.71
CA GLY A 81 -1.55 21.18 -22.75
C GLY A 81 -0.98 19.85 -22.29
N ILE A 82 0.33 19.84 -22.16
CA ILE A 82 1.07 18.71 -21.61
C ILE A 82 1.23 18.95 -20.11
N ILE A 83 0.64 18.05 -19.31
CA ILE A 83 0.72 18.11 -17.84
C ILE A 83 1.65 17.01 -17.36
N GLU A 84 2.66 17.38 -16.60
CA GLU A 84 3.52 16.45 -15.90
C GLU A 84 2.90 16.07 -14.54
N ALA A 85 2.69 14.77 -14.34
CA ALA A 85 2.11 14.28 -13.10
C ALA A 85 2.73 12.94 -12.71
N PRO A 86 2.92 12.67 -11.40
CA PRO A 86 3.40 11.38 -10.95
C PRO A 86 2.41 10.27 -11.29
N ALA A 87 2.90 9.16 -11.79
CA ALA A 87 2.12 7.97 -12.08
C ALA A 87 2.33 6.89 -11.00
N PRO A 88 1.31 6.04 -10.73
CA PRO A 88 1.42 5.05 -9.68
C PRO A 88 2.39 3.92 -10.02
N VAL A 89 3.30 3.60 -9.08
CA VAL A 89 4.28 2.52 -9.13
C VAL A 89 3.77 1.32 -8.34
N HIS A 90 4.17 0.09 -8.70
CA HIS A 90 3.77 -1.10 -7.94
C HIS A 90 4.49 -1.14 -6.59
N SER A 91 3.77 -1.53 -5.52
CA SER A 91 4.28 -1.52 -4.14
C SER A 91 5.49 -2.42 -3.91
N SER A 92 5.65 -3.48 -4.70
CA SER A 92 6.82 -4.37 -4.63
C SER A 92 8.14 -3.71 -5.06
N ASN A 93 8.07 -2.61 -5.83
CA ASN A 93 9.24 -1.86 -6.26
C ASN A 93 9.69 -0.83 -5.23
N LEU A 94 8.97 -0.68 -4.14
CA LEU A 94 9.21 0.30 -3.09
C LEU A 94 9.65 -0.38 -1.80
N MET A 95 10.60 0.23 -1.09
CA MET A 95 10.95 -0.12 0.27
C MET A 95 10.81 1.11 1.18
N LEU A 96 10.36 0.86 2.40
CA LEU A 96 10.28 1.89 3.43
C LEU A 96 11.67 2.31 3.85
N LEU A 97 11.84 3.60 4.11
CA LEU A 97 13.04 4.14 4.72
C LEU A 97 12.90 4.07 6.24
N ASP A 98 13.99 3.69 6.87
CA ASP A 98 14.12 3.75 8.33
C ASP A 98 14.24 5.21 8.78
N THR A 99 13.52 5.57 9.83
CA THR A 99 13.50 6.95 10.33
C THR A 99 14.84 7.42 10.88
N LYS A 100 15.66 6.50 11.42
CA LYS A 100 16.97 6.84 11.99
C LYS A 100 18.10 6.77 10.97
N THR A 101 18.18 5.65 10.27
CA THR A 101 19.34 5.39 9.39
C THR A 101 19.15 5.96 7.99
N GLY A 102 17.91 6.30 7.58
CA GLY A 102 17.59 6.68 6.21
C GLY A 102 17.78 5.54 5.20
N GLU A 103 18.08 4.33 5.65
CA GLU A 103 18.28 3.19 4.77
C GLU A 103 16.98 2.45 4.47
N PRO A 104 16.86 1.84 3.27
CA PRO A 104 15.71 1.02 2.93
C PRO A 104 15.68 -0.25 3.79
N THR A 105 14.59 -0.47 4.49
CA THR A 105 14.44 -1.60 5.42
C THR A 105 13.17 -2.39 5.16
N ARG A 106 13.23 -3.69 5.47
CA ARG A 106 12.03 -4.53 5.55
C ARG A 106 11.31 -4.24 6.86
N THR A 107 10.00 -4.37 6.87
CA THR A 107 9.19 -4.18 8.07
C THR A 107 8.80 -5.50 8.71
N ARG A 108 8.84 -5.54 10.04
CA ARG A 108 8.28 -6.59 10.87
C ARG A 108 7.17 -6.01 11.74
N ALA A 109 6.22 -6.82 12.13
CA ALA A 109 5.23 -6.44 13.12
C ALA A 109 5.77 -6.82 14.51
N LYS A 110 5.93 -5.84 15.38
CA LYS A 110 6.18 -6.07 16.82
C LYS A 110 4.81 -6.28 17.47
N LEU A 111 4.65 -7.38 18.15
CA LEU A 111 3.46 -7.71 18.92
C LEU A 111 3.81 -7.42 20.37
N ASP A 112 3.00 -6.60 21.03
CA ASP A 112 3.06 -6.50 22.48
C ASP A 112 2.54 -7.82 23.06
N THR A 113 3.42 -8.49 23.80
CA THR A 113 3.17 -9.84 24.38
C THR A 113 2.43 -9.78 25.69
N ASP A 114 1.80 -8.67 26.03
CA ASP A 114 1.00 -8.60 27.27
C ASP A 114 -0.11 -9.63 27.24
N ALA A 115 0.04 -10.65 28.09
CA ALA A 115 -0.77 -11.87 28.11
C ALA A 115 -2.27 -11.64 28.38
N LYS A 116 -2.68 -10.43 28.76
CA LYS A 116 -4.05 -10.06 29.09
C LYS A 116 -4.87 -9.44 27.95
N GLN A 117 -4.24 -9.19 26.79
CA GLN A 117 -4.93 -8.53 25.67
C GLN A 117 -5.75 -9.48 24.83
N THR A 118 -6.98 -9.08 24.49
CA THR A 118 -7.84 -9.81 23.56
C THR A 118 -7.26 -9.84 22.15
N ALA A 119 -7.62 -10.85 21.35
CA ALA A 119 -7.15 -10.98 19.97
C ALA A 119 -7.44 -9.73 19.11
N LYS A 120 -8.47 -8.94 19.46
CA LYS A 120 -8.86 -7.70 18.79
C LYS A 120 -7.91 -6.54 19.16
N GLU A 121 -7.47 -6.47 20.42
CA GLU A 121 -6.51 -5.47 20.91
C GLU A 121 -5.12 -5.73 20.37
N ARG A 122 -4.66 -7.00 20.33
CA ARG A 122 -3.39 -7.41 19.69
C ARG A 122 -3.30 -7.01 18.21
N ARG A 123 -4.43 -6.93 17.48
CA ARG A 123 -4.44 -6.45 16.10
C ARG A 123 -4.27 -4.93 16.00
N ARG A 124 -4.71 -4.17 17.01
CA ARG A 124 -4.60 -2.70 17.07
C ARG A 124 -3.24 -2.22 17.57
N SER A 125 -2.60 -2.98 18.46
CA SER A 125 -1.31 -2.67 19.06
C SER A 125 -0.10 -3.10 18.22
N LYS A 126 -0.31 -3.62 17.00
CA LYS A 126 0.78 -4.00 16.11
C LYS A 126 1.57 -2.79 15.65
N GLU A 127 2.74 -2.64 16.20
CA GLU A 127 3.71 -1.68 15.73
C GLU A 127 4.49 -2.22 14.53
N ARG A 128 4.78 -1.34 13.59
CA ARG A 128 5.60 -1.63 12.44
C ARG A 128 7.03 -1.21 12.76
N VAL A 129 7.96 -2.16 12.79
CA VAL A 129 9.37 -1.92 13.12
C VAL A 129 10.26 -2.25 11.93
N GLY A 130 11.37 -1.51 11.81
CA GLY A 130 12.42 -1.82 10.85
C GLY A 130 13.09 -3.14 11.18
N ALA A 131 13.36 -3.98 10.19
CA ALA A 131 13.95 -5.30 10.42
C ALA A 131 15.42 -5.23 10.85
N ARG A 132 16.13 -4.14 10.48
CA ARG A 132 17.54 -3.93 10.82
C ARG A 132 17.71 -3.18 12.15
N SER A 133 17.05 -2.03 12.28
CA SER A 133 17.18 -1.15 13.43
C SER A 133 16.35 -1.58 14.63
N GLY A 134 15.28 -2.37 14.40
CA GLY A 134 14.30 -2.69 15.44
C GLY A 134 13.45 -1.49 15.88
N GLU A 135 13.58 -0.35 15.20
CA GLU A 135 12.83 0.86 15.54
C GLU A 135 11.42 0.89 14.96
N ALA A 136 10.54 1.56 15.71
CA ALA A 136 9.17 1.76 15.28
C ALA A 136 9.11 2.74 14.09
N ILE A 137 8.48 2.31 13.00
CA ILE A 137 8.17 3.17 11.86
C ILE A 137 6.72 3.63 12.01
N PRO A 138 6.50 4.90 12.40
CA PRO A 138 5.15 5.40 12.68
C PRO A 138 4.30 5.36 11.41
N ARG A 139 3.00 5.08 11.59
CA ARG A 139 2.03 5.25 10.52
C ARG A 139 1.48 6.65 10.57
N VAL A 140 1.70 7.43 9.53
CA VAL A 140 1.05 8.73 9.38
C VAL A 140 -0.43 8.48 9.06
N ARG A 141 -1.31 8.93 9.95
CA ARG A 141 -2.78 8.83 9.80
C ARG A 141 -3.35 10.03 9.07
#